data_bf5434f030cbc96eda63964fd2ae440a
#
_entry.id   bf5434f030cbc96eda63964fd2ae440a
#
_cell.length_a   1.000
_cell.length_b   1.000
_cell.length_c   1.000
_cell.angle_alpha   90.00
_cell.angle_beta   90.00
_cell.angle_gamma   90.00
#
_symmetry.space_group_name_H-M   'P 1'
#
loop_
_entity.id
_entity.type
_entity.pdbx_description
1 polymer ?
#
loop_
_entity_poly.entity_id
_entity_poly.type
_entity_poly.pdbx_seq_one_letter_code
_entity_poly.pdbx_strand_id
1 'polypeptide(L)'
;IGVPALLIFLIVGLILDTNQFISSSIADYNLIQSISIFALIIIMFSGGLDTELANIKRVTWEGISLSTIGVFITAMVVGILVHLLFGLGWLDSFLIGSIISSTDAAAVFSIFKTQKLHIKDNLDHMLELESATNDPMAYILVTSVIYLIIHPETSMLLLIFNFFKSLALGLIMGAILGKGFSKLLARIKLSVEGLYPVLLLSAAILSFAATEVVGGNGFLSVYIAAVIIGNCKIKYKYISDN
;
A
#
# COMPACT_ATOMS: atom_id res chain seq x y z
N ILE A 1 -16.37 -2.19 -22.78
CA ILE A 1 -14.95 -2.15 -23.10
C ILE A 1 -14.22 -2.29 -21.77
N GLY A 2 -13.66 -3.51 -21.52
CA GLY A 2 -13.04 -3.85 -20.23
C GLY A 2 -11.61 -3.28 -20.07
N VAL A 3 -11.41 -2.00 -20.34
CA VAL A 3 -10.12 -1.35 -20.09
C VAL A 3 -10.10 -0.92 -18.61
N PRO A 4 -9.12 -1.35 -17.81
CA PRO A 4 -8.99 -0.90 -16.44
C PRO A 4 -8.88 0.64 -16.38
N ALA A 5 -9.67 1.27 -15.51
CA ALA A 5 -9.70 2.74 -15.36
C ALA A 5 -8.30 3.32 -15.05
N LEU A 6 -7.46 2.56 -14.35
CA LEU A 6 -6.07 2.92 -14.05
C LEU A 6 -5.23 3.16 -15.30
N LEU A 7 -5.40 2.36 -16.37
CA LEU A 7 -4.69 2.57 -17.64
C LEU A 7 -5.12 3.86 -18.31
N ILE A 8 -6.41 4.22 -18.22
CA ILE A 8 -6.92 5.49 -18.77
C ILE A 8 -6.28 6.66 -18.02
N PHE A 9 -6.24 6.63 -16.70
CA PHE A 9 -5.58 7.68 -15.89
C PHE A 9 -4.09 7.80 -16.18
N LEU A 10 -3.39 6.66 -16.35
CA LEU A 10 -1.97 6.65 -16.73
C LEU A 10 -1.75 7.33 -18.09
N ILE A 11 -2.55 6.97 -19.11
CA ILE A 11 -2.45 7.56 -20.45
C ILE A 11 -2.76 9.06 -20.40
N VAL A 12 -3.80 9.47 -19.67
CA VAL A 12 -4.13 10.89 -19.49
C VAL A 12 -2.99 11.62 -18.81
N GLY A 13 -2.39 11.06 -17.75
CA GLY A 13 -1.24 11.63 -17.07
C GLY A 13 -0.03 11.81 -17.99
N LEU A 14 0.30 10.82 -18.81
CA LEU A 14 1.38 10.87 -19.80
C LEU A 14 1.12 11.93 -20.87
N ILE A 15 -0.13 12.05 -21.36
CA ILE A 15 -0.49 13.08 -22.35
C ILE A 15 -0.38 14.48 -21.76
N LEU A 16 -0.76 14.66 -20.51
CA LEU A 16 -0.69 15.95 -19.83
C LEU A 16 0.77 16.35 -19.55
N ASP A 17 1.63 15.40 -19.21
CA ASP A 17 3.06 15.64 -18.96
C ASP A 17 3.82 16.01 -20.25
N THR A 18 3.53 15.35 -21.37
CA THR A 18 4.20 15.59 -22.67
C THR A 18 3.78 16.88 -23.36
N ASN A 19 2.60 17.39 -23.06
CA ASN A 19 2.13 18.65 -23.62
C ASN A 19 2.47 19.77 -22.65
N GLN A 20 3.28 20.71 -23.08
CA GLN A 20 3.63 21.97 -22.37
C GLN A 20 2.42 22.84 -21.98
N PHE A 21 1.21 22.27 -21.99
CA PHE A 21 -0.04 22.91 -21.59
C PHE A 21 -0.13 23.21 -20.09
N ILE A 22 0.65 22.50 -19.29
CA ILE A 22 0.71 22.71 -17.84
C ILE A 22 2.06 23.36 -17.55
N SER A 23 2.14 24.67 -17.80
CA SER A 23 3.32 25.46 -17.44
C SER A 23 3.60 25.33 -15.95
N SER A 24 4.83 24.91 -15.64
CA SER A 24 5.63 25.12 -14.42
C SER A 24 5.01 24.97 -13.02
N SER A 25 3.71 25.07 -12.82
CA SER A 25 3.10 24.97 -11.48
C SER A 25 2.70 23.57 -11.03
N ILE A 26 2.60 22.59 -11.94
CA ILE A 26 2.37 21.17 -11.57
C ILE A 26 3.71 20.41 -11.43
N ALA A 27 4.81 21.02 -11.81
CA ALA A 27 6.16 20.47 -11.60
C ALA A 27 6.67 20.60 -10.15
N ASP A 28 5.80 20.92 -9.18
CA ASP A 28 6.19 20.82 -7.77
C ASP A 28 6.11 19.35 -7.33
N TYR A 29 7.28 18.70 -7.38
CA TYR A 29 7.44 17.30 -6.95
C TYR A 29 6.95 17.06 -5.52
N ASN A 30 7.02 18.06 -4.62
CA ASN A 30 6.54 17.95 -3.24
C ASN A 30 5.00 17.86 -3.21
N LEU A 31 4.33 18.63 -4.06
CA LEU A 31 2.88 18.57 -4.18
C LEU A 31 2.42 17.21 -4.74
N ILE A 32 3.07 16.74 -5.83
CA ILE A 32 2.80 15.44 -6.43
C ILE A 32 3.01 14.33 -5.40
N GLN A 33 4.12 14.36 -4.68
CA GLN A 33 4.42 13.40 -3.63
C GLN A 33 3.36 13.41 -2.53
N SER A 34 2.95 14.59 -2.05
CA SER A 34 1.95 14.73 -0.99
C SER A 34 0.59 14.18 -1.41
N ILE A 35 0.15 14.48 -2.65
CA ILE A 35 -1.10 13.96 -3.21
C ILE A 35 -1.02 12.43 -3.36
N SER A 36 0.10 11.92 -3.85
CA SER A 36 0.31 10.48 -4.04
C SER A 36 0.30 9.72 -2.72
N ILE A 37 0.96 10.24 -1.68
CA ILE A 37 0.93 9.67 -0.33
C ILE A 37 -0.50 9.67 0.21
N PHE A 38 -1.23 10.78 0.06
CA PHE A 38 -2.61 10.88 0.53
C PHE A 38 -3.54 9.89 -0.20
N ALA A 39 -3.40 9.78 -1.51
CA ALA A 39 -4.15 8.81 -2.30
C ALA A 39 -3.86 7.36 -1.86
N LEU A 40 -2.57 7.03 -1.65
CA LEU A 40 -2.16 5.70 -1.22
C LEU A 40 -2.67 5.37 0.20
N ILE A 41 -2.69 6.34 1.13
CA ILE A 41 -3.31 6.18 2.45
C ILE A 41 -4.77 5.77 2.32
N ILE A 42 -5.54 6.44 1.45
CA ILE A 42 -6.97 6.11 1.23
C ILE A 42 -7.14 4.73 0.64
N ILE A 43 -6.35 4.37 -0.39
CA ILE A 43 -6.40 3.07 -1.05
C ILE A 43 -6.07 1.95 -0.05
N MET A 44 -4.98 2.09 0.70
CA MET A 44 -4.57 1.12 1.72
C MET A 44 -5.62 0.97 2.83
N PHE A 45 -6.20 2.09 3.27
CA PHE A 45 -7.21 2.07 4.31
C PHE A 45 -8.51 1.41 3.82
N SER A 46 -8.96 1.73 2.61
CA SER A 46 -10.15 1.11 2.00
C SER A 46 -9.96 -0.40 1.83
N GLY A 47 -8.83 -0.82 1.24
CA GLY A 47 -8.51 -2.24 1.09
C GLY A 47 -8.46 -2.98 2.43
N GLY A 48 -7.85 -2.38 3.45
CA GLY A 48 -7.82 -2.97 4.79
C GLY A 48 -9.18 -3.06 5.47
N LEU A 49 -10.09 -2.10 5.24
CA LEU A 49 -11.46 -2.17 5.76
C LEU A 49 -12.26 -3.33 5.16
N ASP A 50 -12.03 -3.65 3.89
CA ASP A 50 -12.74 -4.72 3.18
C ASP A 50 -12.14 -6.11 3.45
N THR A 51 -10.95 -6.16 3.99
CA THR A 51 -10.20 -7.38 4.30
C THR A 51 -10.82 -8.16 5.46
N GLU A 52 -11.32 -9.37 5.21
CA GLU A 52 -11.90 -10.27 6.23
C GLU A 52 -10.84 -11.15 6.90
N LEU A 53 -10.56 -10.92 8.19
CA LEU A 53 -9.58 -11.71 8.97
C LEU A 53 -9.86 -13.22 8.98
N ALA A 54 -11.11 -13.64 8.91
CA ALA A 54 -11.48 -15.04 8.93
C ALA A 54 -10.96 -15.79 7.69
N ASN A 55 -10.98 -15.12 6.55
CA ASN A 55 -10.58 -15.67 5.25
C ASN A 55 -9.04 -15.61 5.09
N ILE A 56 -8.43 -14.52 5.53
CA ILE A 56 -6.98 -14.32 5.45
C ILE A 56 -6.21 -15.35 6.28
N LYS A 57 -6.71 -15.75 7.44
CA LYS A 57 -6.03 -16.73 8.31
C LYS A 57 -5.66 -18.04 7.60
N ARG A 58 -6.37 -18.39 6.54
CA ARG A 58 -6.11 -19.62 5.77
C ARG A 58 -4.96 -19.47 4.77
N VAL A 59 -4.67 -18.25 4.33
CA VAL A 59 -3.70 -17.94 3.28
C VAL A 59 -2.61 -16.97 3.74
N THR A 60 -2.53 -16.73 5.07
CA THR A 60 -1.61 -15.73 5.66
C THR A 60 -0.15 -16.00 5.31
N TRP A 61 0.29 -17.25 5.39
CA TRP A 61 1.68 -17.61 5.15
C TRP A 61 2.06 -17.45 3.68
N GLU A 62 1.19 -17.91 2.80
CA GLU A 62 1.36 -17.79 1.35
C GLU A 62 1.35 -16.32 0.91
N GLY A 63 0.36 -15.54 1.36
CA GLY A 63 0.24 -14.12 1.04
C GLY A 63 1.44 -13.31 1.55
N ILE A 64 1.86 -13.49 2.80
CA ILE A 64 3.03 -12.81 3.36
C ILE A 64 4.32 -13.23 2.64
N SER A 65 4.49 -14.51 2.32
CA SER A 65 5.68 -14.96 1.61
C SER A 65 5.76 -14.36 0.21
N LEU A 66 4.65 -14.28 -0.50
CA LEU A 66 4.59 -13.67 -1.83
C LEU A 66 4.84 -12.16 -1.77
N SER A 67 4.23 -11.46 -0.84
CA SER A 67 4.39 -10.02 -0.69
C SER A 67 5.76 -9.59 -0.13
N THR A 68 6.53 -10.50 0.46
CA THR A 68 7.88 -10.20 0.98
C THR A 68 8.97 -10.76 0.07
N ILE A 69 9.08 -12.09 0.03
CA ILE A 69 10.10 -12.78 -0.77
C ILE A 69 9.84 -12.59 -2.26
N GLY A 70 8.57 -12.64 -2.70
CA GLY A 70 8.17 -12.42 -4.08
C GLY A 70 8.56 -11.03 -4.57
N VAL A 71 8.23 -9.98 -3.80
CA VAL A 71 8.63 -8.58 -4.09
C VAL A 71 10.14 -8.46 -4.24
N PHE A 72 10.90 -9.03 -3.30
CA PHE A 72 12.37 -8.98 -3.35
C PHE A 72 12.93 -9.71 -4.58
N ILE A 73 12.44 -10.91 -4.88
CA ILE A 73 12.86 -11.66 -6.07
C ILE A 73 12.52 -10.90 -7.35
N THR A 74 11.32 -10.35 -7.44
CA THR A 74 10.89 -9.54 -8.60
C THR A 74 11.78 -8.33 -8.78
N ALA A 75 12.07 -7.58 -7.69
CA ALA A 75 12.98 -6.45 -7.73
C ALA A 75 14.38 -6.84 -8.19
N MET A 76 14.92 -7.98 -7.72
CA MET A 76 16.21 -8.50 -8.11
C MET A 76 16.24 -8.89 -9.60
N VAL A 77 15.27 -9.67 -10.05
CA VAL A 77 15.23 -10.15 -11.44
C VAL A 77 15.08 -8.98 -12.41
N VAL A 78 14.14 -8.09 -12.14
CA VAL A 78 13.94 -6.88 -12.97
C VAL A 78 15.17 -5.97 -12.92
N GLY A 79 15.76 -5.76 -11.75
CA GLY A 79 16.97 -4.96 -11.59
C GLY A 79 18.16 -5.52 -12.39
N ILE A 80 18.37 -6.84 -12.36
CA ILE A 80 19.40 -7.50 -13.18
C ILE A 80 19.12 -7.30 -14.67
N LEU A 81 17.87 -7.50 -15.12
CA LEU A 81 17.50 -7.29 -16.52
C LEU A 81 17.73 -5.85 -16.97
N VAL A 82 17.35 -4.88 -16.14
CA VAL A 82 17.56 -3.44 -16.42
C VAL A 82 19.05 -3.12 -16.52
N HIS A 83 19.88 -3.64 -15.59
CA HIS A 83 21.32 -3.48 -15.64
C HIS A 83 21.93 -4.04 -16.94
N LEU A 84 21.55 -5.26 -17.32
CA LEU A 84 22.07 -5.93 -18.50
C LEU A 84 21.60 -5.29 -19.82
N LEU A 85 20.35 -4.82 -19.90
CA LEU A 85 19.77 -4.28 -21.13
C LEU A 85 20.11 -2.80 -21.35
N PHE A 86 20.17 -2.02 -20.28
CA PHE A 86 20.37 -0.56 -20.37
C PHE A 86 21.72 -0.09 -19.87
N GLY A 87 22.55 -0.96 -19.25
CA GLY A 87 23.87 -0.58 -18.74
C GLY A 87 23.85 0.42 -17.57
N LEU A 88 22.72 0.56 -16.88
CA LEU A 88 22.58 1.45 -15.72
C LEU A 88 23.38 0.92 -14.52
N GLY A 89 23.71 1.79 -13.56
CA GLY A 89 24.32 1.41 -12.30
C GLY A 89 23.49 0.34 -11.56
N TRP A 90 24.13 -0.49 -10.73
CA TRP A 90 23.43 -1.55 -9.98
C TRP A 90 22.34 -1.00 -9.07
N LEU A 91 22.59 0.09 -8.35
CA LEU A 91 21.61 0.68 -7.44
C LEU A 91 20.44 1.30 -8.21
N ASP A 92 20.70 1.99 -9.32
CA ASP A 92 19.66 2.60 -10.17
C ASP A 92 18.78 1.51 -10.79
N SER A 93 19.42 0.44 -11.27
CA SER A 93 18.70 -0.72 -11.83
C SER A 93 17.83 -1.43 -10.80
N PHE A 94 18.35 -1.58 -9.58
CA PHE A 94 17.61 -2.19 -8.48
C PHE A 94 16.49 -1.26 -7.96
N LEU A 95 16.67 0.06 -8.04
CA LEU A 95 15.61 1.03 -7.75
C LEU A 95 14.43 0.86 -8.72
N ILE A 96 14.70 0.77 -10.02
CA ILE A 96 13.67 0.50 -11.04
C ILE A 96 12.98 -0.83 -10.77
N GLY A 97 13.75 -1.88 -10.47
CA GLY A 97 13.21 -3.19 -10.10
C GLY A 97 12.32 -3.13 -8.87
N SER A 98 12.70 -2.35 -7.85
CA SER A 98 11.92 -2.18 -6.62
C SER A 98 10.60 -1.45 -6.87
N ILE A 99 10.59 -0.43 -7.74
CA ILE A 99 9.37 0.30 -8.11
C ILE A 99 8.38 -0.62 -8.85
N ILE A 100 8.87 -1.47 -9.75
CA ILE A 100 8.04 -2.37 -10.56
C ILE A 100 7.58 -3.61 -9.76
N SER A 101 8.20 -3.89 -8.61
CA SER A 101 7.94 -5.12 -7.85
C SER A 101 6.59 -5.15 -7.12
N SER A 102 5.93 -4.01 -6.95
CA SER A 102 4.56 -3.94 -6.43
C SER A 102 3.57 -4.33 -7.52
N THR A 103 2.56 -5.12 -7.15
CA THR A 103 1.50 -5.63 -8.04
C THR A 103 0.13 -5.20 -7.52
N ASP A 104 -0.80 -4.90 -8.44
CA ASP A 104 -2.18 -4.51 -8.12
C ASP A 104 -3.15 -5.64 -8.49
N ALA A 105 -3.83 -6.20 -7.49
CA ALA A 105 -4.85 -7.21 -7.70
C ALA A 105 -6.18 -6.62 -8.21
N ALA A 106 -6.46 -5.33 -8.04
CA ALA A 106 -7.73 -4.73 -8.44
C ALA A 106 -7.96 -4.84 -9.95
N ALA A 107 -6.91 -4.68 -10.76
CA ALA A 107 -6.97 -4.88 -12.20
C ALA A 107 -7.31 -6.33 -12.56
N VAL A 108 -6.71 -7.31 -11.87
CA VAL A 108 -6.96 -8.74 -12.05
C VAL A 108 -8.40 -9.09 -11.66
N PHE A 109 -8.87 -8.62 -10.49
CA PHE A 109 -10.25 -8.86 -10.06
C PHE A 109 -11.29 -8.22 -10.97
N SER A 110 -11.00 -7.07 -11.59
CA SER A 110 -11.90 -6.45 -12.56
C SER A 110 -12.10 -7.35 -13.78
N ILE A 111 -11.05 -8.02 -14.25
CA ILE A 111 -11.11 -9.00 -15.36
C ILE A 111 -11.90 -10.23 -14.94
N PHE A 112 -11.65 -10.80 -13.75
CA PHE A 112 -12.37 -11.98 -13.26
C PHE A 112 -13.86 -11.71 -13.12
N LYS A 113 -14.25 -10.56 -12.57
CA LYS A 113 -15.68 -10.15 -12.49
C LYS A 113 -16.31 -10.01 -13.86
N THR A 114 -15.62 -9.38 -14.81
CA THR A 114 -16.13 -9.16 -16.17
C THR A 114 -16.32 -10.48 -16.93
N GLN A 115 -15.39 -11.41 -16.75
CA GLN A 115 -15.38 -12.72 -17.40
C GLN A 115 -16.18 -13.79 -16.64
N LYS A 116 -16.76 -13.46 -15.48
CA LYS A 116 -17.45 -14.39 -14.57
C LYS A 116 -16.62 -15.64 -14.22
N LEU A 117 -15.31 -15.47 -14.13
CA LEU A 117 -14.40 -16.54 -13.75
C LEU A 117 -14.43 -16.74 -12.24
N HIS A 118 -14.65 -17.98 -11.82
CA HIS A 118 -14.57 -18.35 -10.39
C HIS A 118 -13.16 -18.82 -10.09
N ILE A 119 -12.56 -18.20 -9.09
CA ILE A 119 -11.23 -18.57 -8.61
C ILE A 119 -11.39 -19.66 -7.56
N LYS A 120 -10.57 -20.72 -7.67
CA LYS A 120 -10.59 -21.87 -6.75
C LYS A 120 -9.66 -21.63 -5.56
N ASP A 121 -9.92 -22.35 -4.46
CA ASP A 121 -8.97 -22.59 -3.36
C ASP A 121 -8.51 -21.33 -2.58
N ASN A 122 -9.38 -20.33 -2.41
CA ASN A 122 -9.10 -19.07 -1.71
C ASN A 122 -7.95 -18.24 -2.35
N LEU A 123 -7.68 -18.45 -3.64
CA LEU A 123 -6.68 -17.65 -4.38
C LEU A 123 -7.05 -16.17 -4.44
N ASP A 124 -8.34 -15.85 -4.42
CA ASP A 124 -8.86 -14.48 -4.32
C ASP A 124 -8.38 -13.79 -3.04
N HIS A 125 -8.56 -14.42 -1.89
CA HIS A 125 -8.11 -13.89 -0.60
C HIS A 125 -6.58 -13.84 -0.49
N MET A 126 -5.87 -14.78 -1.14
CA MET A 126 -4.42 -14.78 -1.18
C MET A 126 -3.89 -13.61 -2.02
N LEU A 127 -4.46 -13.37 -3.21
CA LEU A 127 -4.11 -12.25 -4.07
C LEU A 127 -4.46 -10.90 -3.43
N GLU A 128 -5.60 -10.82 -2.73
CA GLU A 128 -6.00 -9.63 -1.99
C GLU A 128 -4.99 -9.30 -0.87
N LEU A 129 -4.60 -10.31 -0.07
CA LEU A 129 -3.61 -10.13 0.98
C LEU A 129 -2.23 -9.80 0.42
N GLU A 130 -1.81 -10.49 -0.64
CA GLU A 130 -0.53 -10.25 -1.31
C GLU A 130 -0.46 -8.81 -1.82
N SER A 131 -1.45 -8.36 -2.60
CA SER A 131 -1.48 -7.02 -3.16
C SER A 131 -1.53 -5.93 -2.09
N ALA A 132 -2.31 -6.13 -1.02
CA ALA A 132 -2.40 -5.16 0.06
C ALA A 132 -1.12 -5.05 0.92
N THR A 133 -0.29 -6.10 0.93
CA THR A 133 0.94 -6.14 1.74
C THR A 133 2.22 -5.93 0.92
N ASN A 134 2.19 -6.13 -0.40
CA ASN A 134 3.35 -5.90 -1.25
C ASN A 134 3.66 -4.40 -1.41
N ASP A 135 2.66 -3.51 -1.44
CA ASP A 135 2.86 -2.06 -1.54
C ASP A 135 3.72 -1.50 -0.39
N PRO A 136 3.40 -1.75 0.91
CA PRO A 136 4.27 -1.37 2.02
C PRO A 136 5.68 -1.96 1.90
N MET A 137 5.82 -3.18 1.38
CA MET A 137 7.12 -3.85 1.21
C MET A 137 7.94 -3.19 0.10
N ALA A 138 7.33 -2.95 -1.07
CA ALA A 138 7.96 -2.24 -2.17
C ALA A 138 8.36 -0.81 -1.77
N TYR A 139 7.50 -0.10 -1.03
CA TYR A 139 7.81 1.23 -0.51
C TYR A 139 9.07 1.23 0.38
N ILE A 140 9.17 0.29 1.34
CA ILE A 140 10.37 0.18 2.18
C ILE A 140 11.60 -0.16 1.33
N LEU A 141 11.45 -1.03 0.34
CA LEU A 141 12.54 -1.42 -0.54
C LEU A 141 13.04 -0.23 -1.36
N VAL A 142 12.13 0.52 -1.99
CA VAL A 142 12.43 1.75 -2.75
C VAL A 142 13.13 2.79 -1.88
N THR A 143 12.57 3.09 -0.71
CA THR A 143 13.17 4.07 0.21
C THR A 143 14.53 3.63 0.75
N SER A 144 14.74 2.33 0.97
CA SER A 144 16.03 1.77 1.38
C SER A 144 17.08 1.90 0.26
N VAL A 145 16.70 1.64 -0.99
CA VAL A 145 17.62 1.81 -2.13
C VAL A 145 17.95 3.28 -2.37
N ILE A 146 16.96 4.17 -2.28
CA ILE A 146 17.20 5.63 -2.36
C ILE A 146 18.17 6.07 -1.26
N TYR A 147 17.97 5.58 -0.04
CA TYR A 147 18.85 5.88 1.09
C TYR A 147 20.29 5.44 0.81
N LEU A 148 20.51 4.26 0.20
CA LEU A 148 21.83 3.78 -0.23
C LEU A 148 22.47 4.65 -1.32
N ILE A 149 21.69 5.14 -2.27
CA ILE A 149 22.16 6.02 -3.33
C ILE A 149 22.67 7.34 -2.73
N ILE A 150 21.95 7.88 -1.74
CA ILE A 150 22.30 9.15 -1.08
C ILE A 150 23.42 8.96 -0.06
N HIS A 151 23.48 7.83 0.63
CA HIS A 151 24.44 7.50 1.70
C HIS A 151 25.21 6.20 1.40
N PRO A 152 26.15 6.19 0.45
CA PRO A 152 26.86 4.97 0.03
C PRO A 152 27.67 4.28 1.13
N GLU A 153 28.10 5.02 2.13
CA GLU A 153 28.87 4.51 3.29
C GLU A 153 28.01 3.69 4.27
N THR A 154 26.68 3.60 4.06
CA THR A 154 25.80 2.94 5.02
C THR A 154 26.06 1.44 5.04
N SER A 155 26.24 0.90 6.24
CA SER A 155 26.41 -0.54 6.45
C SER A 155 25.14 -1.29 6.07
N MET A 156 25.29 -2.40 5.34
CA MET A 156 24.19 -3.28 4.96
C MET A 156 23.41 -3.80 6.20
N LEU A 157 24.12 -4.04 7.30
CA LEU A 157 23.50 -4.49 8.56
C LEU A 157 22.55 -3.43 9.12
N LEU A 158 22.90 -2.15 9.05
CA LEU A 158 22.05 -1.05 9.49
C LEU A 158 20.78 -0.94 8.63
N LEU A 159 20.90 -1.15 7.33
CA LEU A 159 19.74 -1.16 6.43
C LEU A 159 18.79 -2.30 6.76
N ILE A 160 19.29 -3.52 6.91
CA ILE A 160 18.49 -4.67 7.29
C ILE A 160 17.80 -4.42 8.64
N PHE A 161 18.52 -3.87 9.61
CA PHE A 161 17.95 -3.51 10.90
C PHE A 161 16.83 -2.48 10.77
N ASN A 162 17.05 -1.41 10.01
CA ASN A 162 16.04 -0.37 9.77
C ASN A 162 14.82 -0.91 9.03
N PHE A 163 15.01 -1.81 8.08
CA PHE A 163 13.93 -2.49 7.38
C PHE A 163 13.02 -3.25 8.35
N PHE A 164 13.57 -4.14 9.16
CA PHE A 164 12.79 -4.91 10.14
C PHE A 164 12.19 -4.03 11.24
N LYS A 165 12.93 -3.01 11.70
CA LYS A 165 12.43 -2.02 12.65
C LYS A 165 11.20 -1.29 12.09
N SER A 166 11.27 -0.83 10.85
CA SER A 166 10.17 -0.10 10.21
C SER A 166 8.92 -0.97 10.07
N LEU A 167 9.08 -2.24 9.68
CA LEU A 167 7.98 -3.20 9.64
C LEU A 167 7.37 -3.46 11.03
N ALA A 168 8.21 -3.73 12.02
CA ALA A 168 7.75 -4.03 13.38
C ALA A 168 6.98 -2.85 13.99
N LEU A 169 7.51 -1.63 13.83
CA LEU A 169 6.83 -0.42 14.30
C LEU A 169 5.52 -0.17 13.54
N GLY A 170 5.48 -0.42 12.23
CA GLY A 170 4.25 -0.32 11.43
C GLY A 170 3.16 -1.26 11.95
N LEU A 171 3.50 -2.53 12.19
CA LEU A 171 2.56 -3.52 12.75
C LEU A 171 2.07 -3.14 14.15
N ILE A 172 2.98 -2.75 15.05
CA ILE A 172 2.64 -2.40 16.44
C ILE A 172 1.76 -1.16 16.49
N MET A 173 2.16 -0.09 15.79
CA MET A 173 1.42 1.17 15.76
C MET A 173 0.05 0.99 15.10
N GLY A 174 -0.02 0.25 13.99
CA GLY A 174 -1.28 -0.08 13.34
C GLY A 174 -2.23 -0.86 14.26
N ALA A 175 -1.69 -1.82 15.02
CA ALA A 175 -2.49 -2.57 15.99
C ALA A 175 -2.98 -1.71 17.17
N ILE A 176 -2.14 -0.82 17.69
CA ILE A 176 -2.51 0.09 18.79
C ILE A 176 -3.58 1.09 18.32
N LEU A 177 -3.34 1.75 17.20
CA LEU A 177 -4.23 2.77 16.67
C LEU A 177 -5.54 2.15 16.17
N GLY A 178 -5.48 1.01 15.47
CA GLY A 178 -6.66 0.28 15.03
C GLY A 178 -7.57 -0.14 16.19
N LYS A 179 -7.01 -0.69 17.27
CA LYS A 179 -7.77 -1.02 18.48
C LYS A 179 -8.29 0.22 19.20
N GLY A 180 -7.51 1.30 19.24
CA GLY A 180 -7.92 2.58 19.81
C GLY A 180 -9.13 3.16 19.09
N PHE A 181 -9.05 3.26 17.76
CA PHE A 181 -10.17 3.75 16.94
C PHE A 181 -11.38 2.83 16.95
N SER A 182 -11.19 1.51 16.95
CA SER A 182 -12.30 0.55 17.12
C SER A 182 -13.06 0.77 18.42
N LYS A 183 -12.35 1.00 19.54
CA LYS A 183 -12.98 1.32 20.83
C LYS A 183 -13.67 2.69 20.83
N LEU A 184 -13.07 3.67 20.15
CA LEU A 184 -13.63 4.99 20.00
C LEU A 184 -14.94 4.94 19.21
N LEU A 185 -14.95 4.30 18.06
CA LEU A 185 -16.13 4.06 17.21
C LEU A 185 -17.24 3.33 17.95
N ALA A 186 -16.89 2.37 18.84
CA ALA A 186 -17.86 1.66 19.66
C ALA A 186 -18.57 2.53 20.67
N ARG A 187 -17.94 3.61 21.14
CA ARG A 187 -18.44 4.48 22.21
C ARG A 187 -19.11 5.75 21.70
N ILE A 188 -18.66 6.27 20.58
CA ILE A 188 -19.17 7.50 19.98
C ILE A 188 -20.48 7.20 19.27
N LYS A 189 -21.52 7.96 19.62
CA LYS A 189 -22.76 8.07 18.85
C LYS A 189 -22.76 9.44 18.19
N LEU A 190 -22.37 9.47 16.91
CA LEU A 190 -22.41 10.71 16.14
C LEU A 190 -23.86 11.04 15.78
N SER A 191 -24.23 12.32 15.95
CA SER A 191 -25.58 12.80 15.66
C SER A 191 -25.88 12.82 14.15
N VAL A 192 -24.85 12.80 13.31
CA VAL A 192 -24.94 12.84 11.84
C VAL A 192 -24.14 11.68 11.27
N GLU A 193 -24.78 10.81 10.48
CA GLU A 193 -24.14 9.63 9.88
C GLU A 193 -22.94 9.98 8.98
N GLY A 194 -23.01 11.10 8.25
CA GLY A 194 -21.93 11.58 7.40
C GLY A 194 -20.61 11.90 8.11
N LEU A 195 -20.58 11.96 9.45
CA LEU A 195 -19.35 12.17 10.21
C LEU A 195 -18.51 10.88 10.41
N TYR A 196 -19.10 9.70 10.22
CA TYR A 196 -18.35 8.44 10.34
C TYR A 196 -17.23 8.29 9.28
N PRO A 197 -17.47 8.58 7.98
CA PRO A 197 -16.39 8.60 6.98
C PRO A 197 -15.27 9.60 7.33
N VAL A 198 -15.60 10.76 7.86
CA VAL A 198 -14.60 11.76 8.27
C VAL A 198 -13.74 11.24 9.42
N LEU A 199 -14.35 10.54 10.40
CA LEU A 199 -13.63 9.93 11.51
C LEU A 199 -12.73 8.78 11.02
N LEU A 200 -13.19 7.96 10.07
CA LEU A 200 -12.40 6.91 9.46
C LEU A 200 -11.21 7.48 8.67
N LEU A 201 -11.42 8.54 7.89
CA LEU A 201 -10.33 9.22 7.18
C LEU A 201 -9.31 9.81 8.17
N SER A 202 -9.78 10.38 9.27
CA SER A 202 -8.90 10.88 10.34
C SER A 202 -8.09 9.75 10.98
N ALA A 203 -8.70 8.57 11.15
CA ALA A 203 -7.99 7.38 11.65
C ALA A 203 -6.87 6.94 10.70
N ALA A 204 -7.14 6.94 9.37
CA ALA A 204 -6.16 6.61 8.35
C ALA A 204 -4.95 7.56 8.40
N ILE A 205 -5.22 8.87 8.32
CA ILE A 205 -4.17 9.91 8.32
C ILE A 205 -3.36 9.86 9.63
N LEU A 206 -4.03 9.73 10.77
CA LEU A 206 -3.33 9.67 12.06
C LEU A 206 -2.49 8.39 12.18
N SER A 207 -2.98 7.25 11.67
CA SER A 207 -2.22 6.00 11.68
C SER A 207 -0.94 6.11 10.84
N PHE A 208 -1.01 6.75 9.68
CA PHE A 208 0.15 7.04 8.85
C PHE A 208 1.12 7.98 9.59
N ALA A 209 0.67 9.17 9.92
CA ALA A 209 1.52 10.24 10.45
C ALA A 209 2.19 9.86 11.78
N ALA A 210 1.44 9.28 12.73
CA ALA A 210 1.99 8.87 14.02
C ALA A 210 3.05 7.77 13.87
N THR A 211 2.89 6.87 12.88
CA THR A 211 3.84 5.79 12.65
C THR A 211 5.11 6.29 11.96
N GLU A 212 5.00 7.19 10.99
CA GLU A 212 6.16 7.82 10.34
C GLU A 212 7.02 8.60 11.35
N VAL A 213 6.40 9.34 12.28
CA VAL A 213 7.12 10.09 13.32
C VAL A 213 8.00 9.19 14.19
N VAL A 214 7.58 7.96 14.48
CA VAL A 214 8.39 7.00 15.26
C VAL A 214 9.36 6.17 14.40
N GLY A 215 9.41 6.42 13.08
CA GLY A 215 10.27 5.71 12.15
C GLY A 215 9.77 4.32 11.76
N GLY A 216 8.46 4.09 11.83
CA GLY A 216 7.79 2.90 11.33
C GLY A 216 7.24 3.09 9.92
N ASN A 217 6.79 2.01 9.28
CA ASN A 217 6.10 2.10 7.99
C ASN A 217 4.65 2.53 8.18
N GLY A 218 4.34 3.79 7.78
CA GLY A 218 3.01 4.38 7.90
C GLY A 218 1.94 3.65 7.08
N PHE A 219 2.26 3.19 5.87
CA PHE A 219 1.31 2.47 5.01
C PHE A 219 0.89 1.12 5.60
N LEU A 220 1.87 0.37 6.13
CA LEU A 220 1.58 -0.88 6.84
C LEU A 220 0.71 -0.63 8.07
N SER A 221 0.98 0.44 8.81
CA SER A 221 0.17 0.83 9.97
C SER A 221 -1.27 1.17 9.58
N VAL A 222 -1.46 1.92 8.49
CA VAL A 222 -2.78 2.25 7.95
C VAL A 222 -3.56 1.00 7.59
N TYR A 223 -2.93 0.07 6.86
CA TYR A 223 -3.56 -1.19 6.47
C TYR A 223 -3.97 -2.03 7.68
N ILE A 224 -3.05 -2.25 8.64
CA ILE A 224 -3.34 -3.02 9.86
C ILE A 224 -4.42 -2.37 10.71
N ALA A 225 -4.40 -1.03 10.85
CA ALA A 225 -5.44 -0.30 11.58
C ALA A 225 -6.80 -0.47 10.90
N ALA A 226 -6.85 -0.37 9.57
CA ALA A 226 -8.06 -0.55 8.77
C ALA A 226 -8.62 -1.97 8.90
N VAL A 227 -7.77 -3.01 8.79
CA VAL A 227 -8.17 -4.41 9.00
C VAL A 227 -8.80 -4.61 10.38
N ILE A 228 -8.22 -4.04 11.44
CA ILE A 228 -8.75 -4.16 12.79
C ILE A 228 -10.10 -3.43 12.92
N ILE A 229 -10.22 -2.23 12.36
CA ILE A 229 -11.46 -1.45 12.36
C ILE A 229 -12.55 -2.17 11.54
N GLY A 230 -12.20 -2.66 10.35
CA GLY A 230 -13.10 -3.35 9.44
C GLY A 230 -13.68 -4.65 10.00
N ASN A 231 -12.94 -5.36 10.83
CA ASN A 231 -13.38 -6.58 11.49
C ASN A 231 -14.02 -6.36 12.87
N CYS A 232 -14.20 -5.11 13.29
CA CYS A 232 -14.91 -4.81 14.53
C CYS A 232 -16.41 -4.95 14.33
N LYS A 233 -17.11 -5.57 15.29
CA LYS A 233 -18.57 -5.86 15.22
C LYS A 233 -19.46 -4.63 14.98
N ILE A 234 -18.90 -3.43 15.00
CA ILE A 234 -19.59 -2.16 14.79
C ILE A 234 -19.84 -1.87 13.30
N LYS A 235 -19.04 -2.46 12.40
CA LYS A 235 -19.17 -2.30 10.96
C LYS A 235 -20.59 -2.58 10.44
N TYR A 236 -21.26 -3.59 11.02
CA TYR A 236 -22.59 -4.02 10.58
C TYR A 236 -23.74 -3.06 10.92
N LYS A 237 -23.53 -2.09 11.82
CA LYS A 237 -24.65 -1.23 12.26
C LYS A 237 -24.77 0.09 11.47
N TYR A 238 -23.68 0.54 10.81
CA TYR A 238 -23.61 1.88 10.20
C TYR A 238 -23.10 1.91 8.76
N ILE A 239 -22.57 0.79 8.23
CA ILE A 239 -22.00 0.72 6.88
C ILE A 239 -22.79 -0.23 5.97
N SER A 240 -23.63 -1.12 6.54
CA SER A 240 -24.35 -2.16 5.78
C SER A 240 -25.77 -1.73 5.35
N ASP A 241 -26.23 -0.55 5.72
CA ASP A 241 -27.60 -0.07 5.42
C ASP A 241 -27.64 0.94 4.24
N ASN A 242 -26.59 0.97 3.41
CA ASN A 242 -26.59 1.76 2.17
C ASN A 242 -26.20 0.91 0.95
#